data_9feae01f3c8be7cff395d963b4511876
#
_entry.id   9feae01f3c8be7cff395d963b4511876
#
_cell.length_a   1.000
_cell.length_b   1.000
_cell.length_c   1.000
_cell.angle_alpha   90.00
_cell.angle_beta   90.00
_cell.angle_gamma   90.00
#
_symmetry.space_group_name_H-M   'P 1'
#
loop_
_entity.id
_entity.type
_entity.pdbx_description
1 polymer ?
#
loop_
_entity_poly.entity_id
_entity_poly.type
_entity_poly.pdbx_seq_one_letter_code
_entity_poly.pdbx_strand_id
1 'polypeptide(L)'
;MTGGGDDERVLDPGPGGDEEQFDRTLRPRSLDDYVGQAQVRENLGILLEAARRRGEPVEHVLLCGPPGLGKTTLANIIANELSVAIKTTSGPAIDHAGALASMLLNQQDRDVFFIDEIHRLNKLVEESLYPALEDFRFDFVSGKGAGATPLRLTLPRFTCVGATTRQGLLSGPMRDRFGAVYRLDFYTEAELHLIIDRSARILDFPLDPLASAELARRSRGTPRIANRLLRRVRDYAQVRSDGRGTLPVTSAALAMLEVDALGLEPLDRRILETMILKFRGGPVGLDTIATSVAEEPETIEDVHEPFLIQTGLLARTPRGRVATELAYRHLGLAAPPPGPLQQPLL
;
A
#
# COMPACT_ATOMS: atom_id res chain seq x y z
N MET A 1 -25.21 32.29 39.56
CA MET A 1 -24.08 31.40 39.80
C MET A 1 -24.28 30.19 38.91
N THR A 2 -23.70 30.29 37.73
CA THR A 2 -23.90 29.36 36.64
C THR A 2 -22.57 28.71 36.32
N GLY A 3 -22.48 27.41 36.58
CA GLY A 3 -21.35 26.60 36.19
C GLY A 3 -21.41 26.30 34.70
N GLY A 4 -20.39 26.74 33.98
CA GLY A 4 -20.17 26.32 32.58
C GLY A 4 -19.60 24.90 32.58
N GLY A 5 -20.33 23.99 31.91
CA GLY A 5 -19.80 22.70 31.55
C GLY A 5 -19.05 22.83 30.22
N ASP A 6 -17.79 22.50 30.26
CA ASP A 6 -16.97 22.31 29.06
C ASP A 6 -17.48 21.07 28.31
N ASP A 7 -18.12 21.33 27.20
CA ASP A 7 -18.58 20.32 26.24
C ASP A 7 -17.36 19.92 25.38
N GLU A 8 -16.58 18.94 25.85
CA GLU A 8 -15.58 18.26 25.03
C GLU A 8 -16.33 17.58 23.86
N ARG A 9 -16.39 18.28 22.74
CA ARG A 9 -16.81 17.67 21.47
C ARG A 9 -15.75 16.63 21.07
N VAL A 10 -16.02 15.40 21.43
CA VAL A 10 -15.39 14.23 20.82
C VAL A 10 -15.66 14.32 19.34
N LEU A 11 -14.66 14.69 18.56
CA LEU A 11 -14.70 14.65 17.09
C LEU A 11 -14.94 13.20 16.70
N ASP A 12 -16.13 12.94 16.18
CA ASP A 12 -16.50 11.65 15.60
C ASP A 12 -15.49 11.31 14.50
N PRO A 13 -14.70 10.22 14.60
CA PRO A 13 -13.79 9.85 13.54
C PRO A 13 -14.63 9.46 12.33
N GLY A 14 -14.49 10.20 11.23
CA GLY A 14 -15.18 9.91 9.97
C GLY A 14 -14.97 8.45 9.53
N PRO A 15 -15.75 7.93 8.57
CA PRO A 15 -15.82 6.50 8.21
C PRO A 15 -14.48 5.81 7.83
N GLY A 16 -13.38 6.54 7.73
CA GLY A 16 -12.03 6.00 7.53
C GLY A 16 -11.30 5.58 8.82
N GLY A 17 -11.68 6.10 9.99
CA GLY A 17 -10.98 5.83 11.26
C GLY A 17 -11.15 4.38 11.76
N ASP A 18 -12.35 3.83 11.61
CA ASP A 18 -12.67 2.47 12.07
C ASP A 18 -12.00 1.38 11.22
N GLU A 19 -11.84 1.60 9.92
CA GLU A 19 -11.13 0.67 9.05
C GLU A 19 -9.63 0.65 9.33
N GLU A 20 -9.01 1.80 9.54
CA GLU A 20 -7.59 1.88 9.90
C GLU A 20 -7.31 1.26 11.27
N GLN A 21 -8.17 1.47 12.26
CA GLN A 21 -8.03 0.89 13.59
C GLN A 21 -8.18 -0.63 13.55
N PHE A 22 -9.14 -1.14 12.78
CA PHE A 22 -9.32 -2.56 12.54
C PHE A 22 -8.09 -3.18 11.87
N ASP A 23 -7.61 -2.58 10.79
CA ASP A 23 -6.40 -3.04 10.10
C ASP A 23 -5.18 -3.09 11.02
N ARG A 24 -5.03 -2.13 11.92
CA ARG A 24 -3.94 -2.09 12.91
C ARG A 24 -3.94 -3.30 13.85
N THR A 25 -5.11 -3.80 14.24
CA THR A 25 -5.22 -4.96 15.13
C THR A 25 -4.75 -6.26 14.46
N LEU A 26 -4.91 -6.36 13.14
CA LEU A 26 -4.54 -7.54 12.36
C LEU A 26 -3.08 -7.53 11.88
N ARG A 27 -2.38 -6.38 11.99
CA ARG A 27 -0.99 -6.27 11.52
C ARG A 27 -0.04 -7.14 12.36
N PRO A 28 0.86 -7.89 11.72
CA PRO A 28 1.95 -8.56 12.42
C PRO A 28 2.87 -7.53 13.08
N ARG A 29 3.43 -7.89 14.24
CA ARG A 29 4.29 -7.02 15.04
C ARG A 29 5.76 -7.38 14.98
N SER A 30 6.08 -8.58 14.48
CA SER A 30 7.44 -9.12 14.35
C SER A 30 7.66 -9.70 12.95
N LEU A 31 8.92 -9.95 12.60
CA LEU A 31 9.26 -10.66 11.36
C LEU A 31 8.78 -12.12 11.38
N ASP A 32 8.70 -12.73 12.55
CA ASP A 32 8.23 -14.12 12.70
C ASP A 32 6.74 -14.25 12.39
N ASP A 33 5.94 -13.23 12.74
CA ASP A 33 4.52 -13.19 12.46
C ASP A 33 4.20 -12.75 11.01
N TYR A 34 5.21 -12.25 10.29
CA TYR A 34 5.04 -11.70 8.95
C TYR A 34 5.07 -12.82 7.91
N VAL A 35 3.91 -13.13 7.34
CA VAL A 35 3.75 -14.18 6.32
C VAL A 35 4.18 -13.65 4.95
N GLY A 36 4.79 -14.52 4.14
CA GLY A 36 5.19 -14.22 2.77
C GLY A 36 6.46 -13.40 2.64
N GLN A 37 6.74 -12.92 1.44
CA GLN A 37 7.90 -12.07 1.12
C GLN A 37 9.24 -12.67 1.64
N ALA A 38 9.48 -13.97 1.44
CA ALA A 38 10.55 -14.72 2.09
C ALA A 38 11.92 -14.07 1.96
N GLN A 39 12.28 -13.62 0.74
CA GLN A 39 13.57 -12.95 0.48
C GLN A 39 13.71 -11.62 1.23
N VAL A 40 12.62 -10.83 1.28
CA VAL A 40 12.60 -9.55 2.00
C VAL A 40 12.75 -9.79 3.50
N ARG A 41 12.03 -10.77 4.05
CA ARG A 41 12.13 -11.18 5.47
C ARG A 41 13.55 -11.60 5.86
N GLU A 42 14.16 -12.46 5.05
CA GLU A 42 15.51 -12.96 5.32
C GLU A 42 16.53 -11.82 5.31
N ASN A 43 16.54 -11.01 4.24
CA ASN A 43 17.49 -9.91 4.10
C ASN A 43 17.28 -8.82 5.17
N LEU A 44 16.03 -8.48 5.46
CA LEU A 44 15.69 -7.53 6.50
C LEU A 44 16.07 -8.06 7.89
N GLY A 45 15.84 -9.34 8.15
CA GLY A 45 16.24 -9.99 9.41
C GLY A 45 17.75 -9.90 9.65
N ILE A 46 18.57 -10.19 8.63
CA ILE A 46 20.03 -10.05 8.71
C ILE A 46 20.41 -8.58 8.98
N LEU A 47 19.80 -7.64 8.28
CA LEU A 47 20.08 -6.22 8.43
C LEU A 47 19.77 -5.72 9.85
N LEU A 48 18.61 -6.08 10.39
CA LEU A 48 18.16 -5.70 11.73
C LEU A 48 19.02 -6.32 12.82
N GLU A 49 19.36 -7.60 12.70
CA GLU A 49 20.20 -8.30 13.68
C GLU A 49 21.63 -7.73 13.69
N ALA A 50 22.18 -7.40 12.52
CA ALA A 50 23.50 -6.78 12.42
C ALA A 50 23.52 -5.38 13.08
N ALA A 51 22.51 -4.54 12.84
CA ALA A 51 22.40 -3.23 13.47
C ALA A 51 22.22 -3.34 14.99
N ARG A 52 21.40 -4.29 15.45
CA ARG A 52 21.21 -4.56 16.88
C ARG A 52 22.52 -4.96 17.58
N ARG A 53 23.32 -5.83 16.97
CA ARG A 53 24.61 -6.25 17.53
C ARG A 53 25.62 -5.12 17.61
N ARG A 54 25.60 -4.19 16.64
CA ARG A 54 26.50 -3.02 16.64
C ARG A 54 26.00 -1.88 17.49
N GLY A 55 24.71 -1.87 17.88
CA GLY A 55 24.09 -0.76 18.61
C GLY A 55 23.92 0.50 17.75
N GLU A 56 23.85 0.35 16.43
CA GLU A 56 23.76 1.42 15.44
C GLU A 56 22.37 1.50 14.82
N PRO A 57 21.97 2.69 14.28
CA PRO A 57 20.77 2.75 13.44
C PRO A 57 20.95 1.86 12.20
N VAL A 58 19.85 1.34 11.69
CA VAL A 58 19.83 0.63 10.42
C VAL A 58 20.03 1.65 9.28
N GLU A 59 20.68 1.24 8.22
CA GLU A 59 20.72 2.04 6.98
C GLU A 59 19.29 2.34 6.49
N HIS A 60 19.15 3.42 5.72
CA HIS A 60 17.83 3.83 5.22
C HIS A 60 17.24 2.78 4.30
N VAL A 61 15.96 2.50 4.47
CA VAL A 61 15.23 1.42 3.78
C VAL A 61 14.16 2.00 2.85
N LEU A 62 14.13 1.55 1.60
CA LEU A 62 13.07 1.88 0.66
C LEU A 62 12.20 0.65 0.39
N LEU A 63 10.90 0.77 0.67
CA LEU A 63 9.89 -0.26 0.43
C LEU A 63 9.09 0.09 -0.82
N CYS A 64 9.20 -0.72 -1.87
CA CYS A 64 8.53 -0.52 -3.14
C CYS A 64 7.46 -1.59 -3.39
N GLY A 65 6.39 -1.23 -4.05
CA GLY A 65 5.38 -2.20 -4.51
C GLY A 65 3.96 -1.66 -4.48
N PRO A 66 3.02 -2.36 -5.09
CA PRO A 66 1.60 -2.00 -5.12
C PRO A 66 1.00 -1.68 -3.76
N PRO A 67 -0.14 -0.99 -3.68
CA PRO A 67 -0.81 -0.71 -2.40
C PRO A 67 -1.31 -2.00 -1.75
N GLY A 68 -1.38 -2.02 -0.42
CA GLY A 68 -1.95 -3.15 0.34
C GLY A 68 -1.03 -4.34 0.59
N LEU A 69 0.25 -4.31 0.14
CA LEU A 69 1.22 -5.40 0.30
C LEU A 69 1.99 -5.40 1.63
N GLY A 70 1.76 -4.43 2.51
CA GLY A 70 2.36 -4.44 3.85
C GLY A 70 3.58 -3.52 4.04
N LYS A 71 3.83 -2.53 3.17
CA LYS A 71 4.93 -1.55 3.32
C LYS A 71 4.92 -0.87 4.69
N THR A 72 3.79 -0.29 5.08
CA THR A 72 3.60 0.35 6.40
C THR A 72 3.74 -0.65 7.56
N THR A 73 3.33 -1.90 7.34
CA THR A 73 3.50 -2.99 8.33
C THR A 73 4.98 -3.30 8.55
N LEU A 74 5.76 -3.44 7.48
CA LEU A 74 7.21 -3.66 7.58
C LEU A 74 7.93 -2.50 8.27
N ALA A 75 7.54 -1.24 8.00
CA ALA A 75 8.11 -0.09 8.71
C ALA A 75 7.88 -0.18 10.24
N ASN A 76 6.68 -0.58 10.66
CA ASN A 76 6.37 -0.82 12.07
C ASN A 76 7.15 -2.01 12.65
N ILE A 77 7.30 -3.10 11.90
CA ILE A 77 8.10 -4.25 12.31
C ILE A 77 9.57 -3.84 12.52
N ILE A 78 10.15 -3.05 11.61
CA ILE A 78 11.52 -2.53 11.75
C ILE A 78 11.68 -1.81 13.09
N ALA A 79 10.78 -0.91 13.43
CA ALA A 79 10.82 -0.17 14.69
C ALA A 79 10.66 -1.09 15.91
N ASN A 80 9.72 -2.03 15.85
CA ASN A 80 9.48 -3.01 16.92
C ASN A 80 10.70 -3.91 17.17
N GLU A 81 11.28 -4.47 16.09
CA GLU A 81 12.47 -5.33 16.18
C GLU A 81 13.69 -4.61 16.76
N LEU A 82 13.80 -3.31 16.48
CA LEU A 82 14.86 -2.46 17.04
C LEU A 82 14.51 -1.89 18.43
N SER A 83 13.28 -2.07 18.91
CA SER A 83 12.76 -1.52 20.16
C SER A 83 12.90 0.01 20.22
N VAL A 84 12.59 0.70 19.12
CA VAL A 84 12.64 2.17 18.98
C VAL A 84 11.28 2.73 18.59
N ALA A 85 11.13 4.06 18.72
CA ALA A 85 9.90 4.72 18.29
C ALA A 85 9.84 4.84 16.75
N ILE A 86 8.62 4.86 16.23
CA ILE A 86 8.35 5.16 14.83
C ILE A 86 7.53 6.45 14.74
N LYS A 87 8.01 7.40 13.93
CA LYS A 87 7.25 8.60 13.57
C LYS A 87 6.85 8.50 12.11
N THR A 88 5.55 8.54 11.89
CA THR A 88 4.94 8.31 10.58
C THR A 88 4.43 9.60 9.98
N THR A 89 4.74 9.81 8.70
CA THR A 89 4.20 10.89 7.87
C THR A 89 3.97 10.37 6.46
N SER A 90 3.47 11.22 5.57
CA SER A 90 3.36 10.93 4.14
C SER A 90 3.98 12.03 3.31
N GLY A 91 4.39 11.70 2.08
CA GLY A 91 4.93 12.71 1.15
C GLY A 91 4.04 13.95 1.00
N PRO A 92 2.73 13.79 0.71
CA PRO A 92 1.80 14.91 0.61
C PRO A 92 1.61 15.73 1.90
N ALA A 93 1.86 15.15 3.06
CA ALA A 93 1.71 15.84 4.36
C ALA A 93 2.91 16.74 4.70
N ILE A 94 3.99 16.67 3.95
CA ILE A 94 5.17 17.51 4.14
C ILE A 94 5.15 18.65 3.13
N ASP A 95 4.52 19.76 3.50
CA ASP A 95 4.29 20.89 2.59
C ASP A 95 5.55 21.68 2.26
N HIS A 96 6.47 21.82 3.23
CA HIS A 96 7.67 22.64 3.12
C HIS A 96 8.82 22.13 3.99
N ALA A 97 10.04 22.56 3.66
CA ALA A 97 11.27 22.14 4.35
C ALA A 97 11.26 22.40 5.87
N GLY A 98 10.58 23.47 6.34
CA GLY A 98 10.45 23.76 7.77
C GLY A 98 9.60 22.73 8.53
N ALA A 99 8.55 22.19 7.92
CA ALA A 99 7.76 21.09 8.49
C ALA A 99 8.62 19.83 8.60
N LEU A 100 9.38 19.49 7.55
CA LEU A 100 10.33 18.38 7.58
C LEU A 100 11.38 18.57 8.68
N ALA A 101 11.98 19.76 8.79
CA ALA A 101 12.97 20.07 9.82
C ALA A 101 12.42 19.84 11.23
N SER A 102 11.20 20.31 11.51
CA SER A 102 10.54 20.10 12.80
C SER A 102 10.33 18.62 13.11
N MET A 103 9.90 17.83 12.12
CA MET A 103 9.70 16.37 12.28
C MET A 103 11.03 15.66 12.57
N LEU A 104 12.12 16.03 11.87
CA LEU A 104 13.43 15.41 12.02
C LEU A 104 14.11 15.79 13.34
N LEU A 105 14.00 17.04 13.76
CA LEU A 105 14.55 17.51 15.06
C LEU A 105 13.87 16.85 16.27
N ASN A 106 12.62 16.45 16.12
CA ASN A 106 11.89 15.74 17.16
C ASN A 106 12.19 14.23 17.21
N GLN A 107 13.04 13.67 16.32
CA GLN A 107 13.49 12.29 16.42
C GLN A 107 14.40 12.11 17.64
N GLN A 108 14.47 10.89 18.13
CA GLN A 108 15.52 10.47 19.06
C GLN A 108 16.56 9.62 18.33
N ASP A 109 17.67 9.38 18.99
CA ASP A 109 18.73 8.54 18.40
C ASP A 109 18.19 7.13 18.12
N ARG A 110 18.41 6.66 16.89
CA ARG A 110 17.96 5.37 16.32
C ARG A 110 16.47 5.25 16.04
N ASP A 111 15.64 6.28 16.24
CA ASP A 111 14.23 6.26 15.87
C ASP A 111 14.03 5.94 14.39
N VAL A 112 12.87 5.40 14.06
CA VAL A 112 12.42 5.18 12.67
C VAL A 112 11.57 6.36 12.23
N PHE A 113 11.96 6.99 11.13
CA PHE A 113 11.17 8.01 10.44
C PHE A 113 10.57 7.41 9.17
N PHE A 114 9.27 7.16 9.19
CA PHE A 114 8.55 6.55 8.08
C PHE A 114 7.83 7.60 7.24
N ILE A 115 8.12 7.60 5.94
CA ILE A 115 7.47 8.47 4.94
C ILE A 115 6.72 7.58 3.94
N ASP A 116 5.38 7.55 4.05
CA ASP A 116 4.56 6.88 3.05
C ASP A 116 4.41 7.75 1.80
N GLU A 117 4.23 7.11 0.63
CA GLU A 117 4.14 7.80 -0.68
C GLU A 117 5.29 8.82 -0.88
N ILE A 118 6.52 8.42 -0.55
CA ILE A 118 7.71 9.30 -0.58
C ILE A 118 7.94 9.92 -1.97
N HIS A 119 7.49 9.30 -3.05
CA HIS A 119 7.56 9.84 -4.42
C HIS A 119 6.68 11.07 -4.63
N ARG A 120 5.78 11.40 -3.70
CA ARG A 120 4.91 12.59 -3.74
C ARG A 120 5.48 13.78 -2.97
N LEU A 121 6.70 13.68 -2.46
CA LEU A 121 7.40 14.84 -1.91
C LEU A 121 7.59 15.90 -3.00
N ASN A 122 7.34 17.16 -2.64
CA ASN A 122 7.72 18.23 -3.55
C ASN A 122 9.24 18.34 -3.63
N LYS A 123 9.75 18.86 -4.75
CA LYS A 123 11.19 18.88 -5.06
C LYS A 123 12.03 19.60 -3.99
N LEU A 124 11.53 20.69 -3.42
CA LEU A 124 12.27 21.45 -2.40
C LEU A 124 12.40 20.66 -1.08
N VAL A 125 11.36 19.95 -0.69
CA VAL A 125 11.38 19.07 0.47
C VAL A 125 12.30 17.87 0.22
N GLU A 126 12.22 17.28 -0.97
CA GLU A 126 13.09 16.18 -1.38
C GLU A 126 14.57 16.57 -1.31
N GLU A 127 14.95 17.72 -1.90
CA GLU A 127 16.33 18.23 -1.86
C GLU A 127 16.80 18.54 -0.43
N SER A 128 15.88 19.00 0.45
CA SER A 128 16.18 19.25 1.87
C SER A 128 16.38 17.96 2.67
N LEU A 129 15.82 16.83 2.22
CA LEU A 129 15.97 15.53 2.86
C LEU A 129 17.34 14.90 2.58
N TYR A 130 18.00 15.22 1.48
CA TYR A 130 19.28 14.61 1.10
C TYR A 130 20.38 14.74 2.17
N PRO A 131 20.73 15.94 2.69
CA PRO A 131 21.75 16.05 3.72
C PRO A 131 21.29 15.45 5.06
N ALA A 132 19.99 15.34 5.29
CA ALA A 132 19.46 14.68 6.48
C ALA A 132 19.70 13.16 6.45
N LEU A 133 19.63 12.53 5.27
CA LEU A 133 19.86 11.09 5.10
C LEU A 133 21.37 10.77 5.01
N GLU A 134 22.18 11.64 4.42
CA GLU A 134 23.62 11.36 4.25
C GLU A 134 24.43 11.67 5.51
N ASP A 135 24.25 12.89 6.03
CA ASP A 135 25.12 13.49 7.06
C ASP A 135 24.43 13.70 8.41
N PHE A 136 23.14 13.37 8.54
CA PHE A 136 22.31 13.69 9.70
C PHE A 136 22.36 15.19 10.02
N ARG A 137 22.21 16.02 8.97
CA ARG A 137 22.21 17.47 9.05
C ARG A 137 21.03 18.04 8.27
N PHE A 138 20.55 19.18 8.73
CA PHE A 138 19.50 19.90 8.04
C PHE A 138 19.96 21.35 7.82
N ASP A 139 20.05 21.74 6.55
CA ASP A 139 20.45 23.10 6.18
C ASP A 139 19.17 23.95 6.02
N PHE A 140 19.02 24.96 6.86
CA PHE A 140 17.90 25.87 6.87
C PHE A 140 18.37 27.29 6.59
N VAL A 141 17.70 27.98 5.68
CA VAL A 141 17.97 29.39 5.41
C VAL A 141 16.99 30.24 6.22
N SER A 142 17.47 30.90 7.26
CA SER A 142 16.68 31.82 8.09
C SER A 142 16.78 33.25 7.53
N GLY A 143 15.64 33.91 7.35
CA GLY A 143 15.56 35.27 6.84
C GLY A 143 15.20 35.36 5.37
N LYS A 144 14.99 36.59 4.89
CA LYS A 144 14.68 36.89 3.46
C LYS A 144 15.68 37.93 2.92
N GLY A 145 16.04 37.80 1.65
CA GLY A 145 16.91 38.76 0.94
C GLY A 145 18.39 38.69 1.34
N ALA A 146 19.12 39.79 1.22
CA ALA A 146 20.57 39.88 1.45
C ALA A 146 21.03 39.58 2.90
N GLY A 147 20.11 39.45 3.85
CA GLY A 147 20.37 39.07 5.26
C GLY A 147 20.06 37.62 5.59
N ALA A 148 19.76 36.80 4.58
CA ALA A 148 19.50 35.38 4.81
C ALA A 148 20.76 34.65 5.30
N THR A 149 20.69 34.02 6.47
CA THR A 149 21.82 33.31 7.08
C THR A 149 21.56 31.80 7.00
N PRO A 150 22.45 31.00 6.43
CA PRO A 150 22.35 29.56 6.46
C PRO A 150 22.57 29.06 7.89
N LEU A 151 21.60 28.37 8.44
CA LEU A 151 21.68 27.69 9.73
C LEU A 151 21.78 26.18 9.48
N ARG A 152 22.84 25.57 9.99
CA ARG A 152 23.02 24.12 9.91
C ARG A 152 22.63 23.49 11.24
N LEU A 153 21.62 22.61 11.20
CA LEU A 153 21.13 21.88 12.36
C LEU A 153 21.67 20.45 12.32
N THR A 154 22.19 19.98 13.45
CA THR A 154 22.58 18.56 13.60
C THR A 154 21.34 17.77 14.02
N LEU A 155 21.08 16.66 13.34
CA LEU A 155 19.98 15.75 13.60
C LEU A 155 20.46 14.56 14.43
N PRO A 156 19.60 13.94 15.25
CA PRO A 156 19.86 12.61 15.79
C PRO A 156 20.08 11.60 14.66
N ARG A 157 20.80 10.53 14.92
CA ARG A 157 20.94 9.43 13.95
C ARG A 157 19.66 8.63 13.93
N PHE A 158 18.97 8.61 12.81
CA PHE A 158 17.69 7.93 12.64
C PHE A 158 17.73 7.01 11.41
N THR A 159 16.81 6.05 11.35
CA THR A 159 16.56 5.26 10.16
C THR A 159 15.37 5.83 9.40
N CYS A 160 15.60 6.28 8.16
CA CYS A 160 14.49 6.63 7.26
C CYS A 160 13.96 5.36 6.58
N VAL A 161 12.66 5.13 6.68
CA VAL A 161 11.96 4.10 5.90
C VAL A 161 11.02 4.82 4.93
N GLY A 162 11.36 4.81 3.64
CA GLY A 162 10.51 5.33 2.58
C GLY A 162 9.60 4.24 2.03
N ALA A 163 8.35 4.56 1.73
CA ALA A 163 7.45 3.66 1.02
C ALA A 163 6.94 4.32 -0.27
N THR A 164 6.86 3.55 -1.35
CA THR A 164 6.37 4.04 -2.65
C THR A 164 5.61 2.97 -3.41
N THR A 165 4.54 3.37 -4.08
CA THR A 165 3.86 2.55 -5.10
C THR A 165 4.52 2.69 -6.47
N ARG A 166 5.22 3.80 -6.70
CA ARG A 166 5.77 4.21 -8.01
C ARG A 166 7.27 4.51 -7.91
N GLN A 167 8.10 3.46 -7.78
CA GLN A 167 9.56 3.59 -7.68
C GLN A 167 10.17 4.43 -8.83
N GLY A 168 9.58 4.35 -10.03
CA GLY A 168 10.06 5.08 -11.20
C GLY A 168 9.91 6.60 -11.11
N LEU A 169 9.06 7.12 -10.22
CA LEU A 169 8.88 8.56 -9.99
C LEU A 169 9.89 9.14 -8.98
N LEU A 170 10.60 8.29 -8.22
CA LEU A 170 11.67 8.76 -7.35
C LEU A 170 12.88 9.19 -8.20
N SER A 171 13.45 10.34 -7.84
CA SER A 171 14.69 10.81 -8.46
C SER A 171 15.85 9.83 -8.23
N GLY A 172 16.82 9.78 -9.13
CA GLY A 172 18.04 9.01 -8.95
C GLY A 172 18.74 9.34 -7.62
N PRO A 173 19.00 10.63 -7.34
CA PRO A 173 19.62 11.05 -6.08
C PRO A 173 18.89 10.58 -4.83
N MET A 174 17.55 10.58 -4.83
CA MET A 174 16.78 10.06 -3.68
C MET A 174 16.97 8.56 -3.50
N ARG A 175 16.92 7.79 -4.59
CA ARG A 175 17.07 6.32 -4.53
C ARG A 175 18.43 5.90 -4.01
N ASP A 176 19.50 6.61 -4.42
CA ASP A 176 20.88 6.30 -4.06
C ASP A 176 21.17 6.49 -2.56
N ARG A 177 20.29 7.18 -1.83
CA ARG A 177 20.39 7.40 -0.37
C ARG A 177 19.81 6.29 0.46
N PHE A 178 19.08 5.36 -0.16
CA PHE A 178 18.57 4.17 0.51
C PHE A 178 19.56 3.02 0.32
N GLY A 179 20.22 2.60 1.40
CA GLY A 179 21.18 1.50 1.39
C GLY A 179 20.50 0.15 1.15
N ALA A 180 19.24 0.00 1.57
CA ALA A 180 18.45 -1.20 1.36
C ALA A 180 17.14 -0.88 0.60
N VAL A 181 16.94 -1.53 -0.54
CA VAL A 181 15.73 -1.38 -1.36
C VAL A 181 15.03 -2.73 -1.47
N TYR A 182 13.81 -2.80 -0.96
CA TYR A 182 12.99 -4.01 -0.99
C TYR A 182 11.77 -3.82 -1.87
N ARG A 183 11.57 -4.74 -2.79
CA ARG A 183 10.37 -4.82 -3.62
C ARG A 183 9.44 -5.86 -3.05
N LEU A 184 8.19 -5.45 -2.75
CA LEU A 184 7.13 -6.34 -2.32
C LEU A 184 6.33 -6.79 -3.53
N ASP A 185 6.16 -8.10 -3.63
CA ASP A 185 5.38 -8.73 -4.69
C ASP A 185 4.00 -9.14 -4.17
N PHE A 186 3.09 -9.44 -5.09
CA PHE A 186 1.79 -9.99 -4.73
C PHE A 186 1.95 -11.34 -4.02
N TYR A 187 1.09 -11.56 -3.05
CA TYR A 187 1.06 -12.79 -2.28
C TYR A 187 0.42 -13.92 -3.07
N THR A 188 0.90 -15.12 -2.86
CA THR A 188 0.26 -16.35 -3.36
C THR A 188 -1.03 -16.63 -2.60
N GLU A 189 -1.92 -17.44 -3.17
CA GLU A 189 -3.15 -17.88 -2.50
C GLU A 189 -2.83 -18.62 -1.19
N ALA A 190 -1.77 -19.43 -1.16
CA ALA A 190 -1.33 -20.15 0.04
C ALA A 190 -0.89 -19.19 1.17
N GLU A 191 -0.14 -18.15 0.84
CA GLU A 191 0.27 -17.12 1.81
C GLU A 191 -0.93 -16.33 2.33
N LEU A 192 -1.86 -15.96 1.45
CA LEU A 192 -3.09 -15.26 1.84
C LEU A 192 -3.99 -16.12 2.71
N HIS A 193 -4.07 -17.42 2.45
CA HIS A 193 -4.78 -18.38 3.30
C HIS A 193 -4.24 -18.35 4.73
N LEU A 194 -2.90 -18.40 4.91
CA LEU A 194 -2.27 -18.27 6.23
C LEU A 194 -2.58 -16.94 6.92
N ILE A 195 -2.59 -15.84 6.16
CA ILE A 195 -2.91 -14.51 6.68
C ILE A 195 -4.39 -14.45 7.12
N ILE A 196 -5.31 -14.99 6.34
CA ILE A 196 -6.74 -15.02 6.65
C ILE A 196 -6.99 -15.87 7.89
N ASP A 197 -6.39 -17.06 8.00
CA ASP A 197 -6.53 -17.92 9.16
C ASP A 197 -5.99 -17.30 10.45
N ARG A 198 -4.85 -16.59 10.35
CA ARG A 198 -4.32 -15.82 11.47
C ARG A 198 -5.27 -14.67 11.84
N SER A 199 -5.78 -13.94 10.88
CA SER A 199 -6.70 -12.83 11.10
C SER A 199 -8.05 -13.30 11.67
N ALA A 200 -8.60 -14.42 11.19
CA ALA A 200 -9.82 -15.02 11.70
C ALA A 200 -9.67 -15.42 13.19
N ARG A 201 -8.52 -16.00 13.56
CA ARG A 201 -8.21 -16.32 14.98
C ARG A 201 -8.13 -15.07 15.86
N ILE A 202 -7.50 -13.99 15.38
CA ILE A 202 -7.42 -12.71 16.13
C ILE A 202 -8.81 -12.12 16.34
N LEU A 203 -9.71 -12.30 15.36
CA LEU A 203 -11.07 -11.78 15.38
C LEU A 203 -12.06 -12.70 16.13
N ASP A 204 -11.59 -13.82 16.64
CA ASP A 204 -12.44 -14.88 17.22
C ASP A 204 -13.61 -15.28 16.29
N PHE A 205 -13.31 -15.38 14.99
CA PHE A 205 -14.26 -15.71 13.95
C PHE A 205 -14.04 -17.14 13.46
N PRO A 206 -14.98 -18.08 13.74
CA PRO A 206 -14.88 -19.45 13.26
C PRO A 206 -14.99 -19.49 11.73
N LEU A 207 -13.90 -19.79 11.04
CA LEU A 207 -13.81 -19.83 9.60
C LEU A 207 -13.40 -21.22 9.12
N ASP A 208 -14.19 -21.81 8.24
CA ASP A 208 -13.89 -23.12 7.66
C ASP A 208 -12.71 -23.02 6.68
N PRO A 209 -11.85 -24.05 6.56
CA PRO A 209 -10.70 -24.01 5.64
C PRO A 209 -11.06 -23.77 4.18
N LEU A 210 -12.19 -24.29 3.70
CA LEU A 210 -12.66 -24.03 2.33
C LEU A 210 -13.13 -22.58 2.14
N ALA A 211 -13.71 -21.97 3.16
CA ALA A 211 -14.09 -20.55 3.14
C ALA A 211 -12.85 -19.65 3.14
N SER A 212 -11.84 -19.99 3.94
CA SER A 212 -10.55 -19.29 3.96
C SER A 212 -9.83 -19.37 2.62
N ALA A 213 -9.80 -20.55 1.98
CA ALA A 213 -9.24 -20.72 0.64
C ALA A 213 -9.98 -19.88 -0.43
N GLU A 214 -11.32 -19.84 -0.35
CA GLU A 214 -12.14 -19.03 -1.27
C GLU A 214 -11.87 -17.52 -1.10
N LEU A 215 -11.73 -17.05 0.14
CA LEU A 215 -11.31 -15.68 0.43
C LEU A 215 -9.92 -15.39 -0.13
N ALA A 216 -8.95 -16.28 0.10
CA ALA A 216 -7.59 -16.12 -0.39
C ALA A 216 -7.56 -15.97 -1.93
N ARG A 217 -8.29 -16.82 -2.64
CA ARG A 217 -8.39 -16.80 -4.10
C ARG A 217 -8.94 -15.47 -4.63
N ARG A 218 -9.93 -14.87 -3.94
CA ARG A 218 -10.57 -13.60 -4.36
C ARG A 218 -9.89 -12.35 -3.78
N SER A 219 -8.78 -12.50 -3.04
CA SER A 219 -8.10 -11.39 -2.36
C SER A 219 -7.08 -10.64 -3.23
N ARG A 220 -7.04 -10.88 -4.53
CA ARG A 220 -6.23 -10.11 -5.49
C ARG A 220 -4.74 -10.06 -5.14
N GLY A 221 -4.20 -11.08 -4.50
CA GLY A 221 -2.80 -11.13 -4.08
C GLY A 221 -2.43 -10.14 -2.96
N THR A 222 -3.39 -9.51 -2.26
CA THR A 222 -3.09 -8.46 -1.29
C THR A 222 -3.70 -8.71 0.10
N PRO A 223 -2.89 -8.64 1.18
CA PRO A 223 -3.37 -8.81 2.55
C PRO A 223 -4.45 -7.81 2.97
N ARG A 224 -4.40 -6.56 2.48
CA ARG A 224 -5.43 -5.56 2.78
C ARG A 224 -6.80 -5.99 2.28
N ILE A 225 -6.89 -6.48 1.04
CA ILE A 225 -8.15 -6.98 0.47
C ILE A 225 -8.60 -8.24 1.20
N ALA A 226 -7.67 -9.16 1.50
CA ALA A 226 -7.97 -10.38 2.27
C ALA A 226 -8.64 -10.06 3.61
N ASN A 227 -8.07 -9.14 4.38
CA ASN A 227 -8.62 -8.72 5.66
C ASN A 227 -9.95 -7.97 5.52
N ARG A 228 -10.09 -7.12 4.49
CA ARG A 228 -11.35 -6.43 4.18
C ARG A 228 -12.47 -7.43 3.86
N LEU A 229 -12.21 -8.40 2.99
CA LEU A 229 -13.18 -9.44 2.64
C LEU A 229 -13.52 -10.31 3.85
N LEU A 230 -12.54 -10.71 4.65
CA LEU A 230 -12.75 -11.47 5.89
C LEU A 230 -13.70 -10.73 6.85
N ARG A 231 -13.49 -9.42 7.06
CA ARG A 231 -14.35 -8.58 7.87
C ARG A 231 -15.79 -8.60 7.34
N ARG A 232 -15.99 -8.40 6.05
CA ARG A 232 -17.34 -8.38 5.44
C ARG A 232 -18.03 -9.72 5.52
N VAL A 233 -17.28 -10.82 5.35
CA VAL A 233 -17.84 -12.17 5.54
C VAL A 233 -18.23 -12.41 6.98
N ARG A 234 -17.44 -11.95 7.96
CA ARG A 234 -17.77 -12.01 9.38
C ARG A 234 -19.07 -11.25 9.68
N ASP A 235 -19.16 -9.99 9.20
CA ASP A 235 -20.36 -9.15 9.40
C ASP A 235 -21.60 -9.84 8.80
N TYR A 236 -21.48 -10.41 7.59
CA TYR A 236 -22.55 -11.17 6.95
C TYR A 236 -22.94 -12.41 7.75
N ALA A 237 -21.95 -13.20 8.22
CA ALA A 237 -22.19 -14.42 8.99
C ALA A 237 -22.94 -14.12 10.30
N GLN A 238 -22.56 -13.04 10.98
CA GLN A 238 -23.19 -12.62 12.24
C GLN A 238 -24.65 -12.17 12.07
N VAL A 239 -24.98 -11.56 10.92
CA VAL A 239 -26.33 -10.98 10.69
C VAL A 239 -27.25 -11.96 9.94
N ARG A 240 -26.71 -12.78 9.05
CA ARG A 240 -27.49 -13.63 8.11
C ARG A 240 -27.33 -15.12 8.34
N SER A 241 -26.49 -15.54 9.28
CA SER A 241 -26.22 -16.94 9.57
C SER A 241 -26.03 -17.18 11.09
N ASP A 242 -25.39 -18.27 11.46
CA ASP A 242 -25.06 -18.68 12.82
C ASP A 242 -23.73 -18.09 13.36
N GLY A 243 -23.16 -17.12 12.68
CA GLY A 243 -21.89 -16.50 13.05
C GLY A 243 -20.65 -17.27 12.58
N ARG A 244 -20.81 -18.32 11.77
CA ARG A 244 -19.70 -19.13 11.22
C ARG A 244 -19.45 -18.81 9.75
N GLY A 245 -18.18 -18.70 9.37
CA GLY A 245 -17.74 -18.51 8.00
C GLY A 245 -17.60 -19.84 7.27
N THR A 246 -18.71 -20.44 6.86
CA THR A 246 -18.70 -21.62 5.99
C THR A 246 -18.55 -21.22 4.52
N LEU A 247 -18.18 -22.15 3.64
CA LEU A 247 -18.08 -21.85 2.20
C LEU A 247 -19.37 -21.28 1.58
N PRO A 248 -20.59 -21.81 1.88
CA PRO A 248 -21.82 -21.19 1.38
C PRO A 248 -22.05 -19.77 1.89
N VAL A 249 -21.80 -19.51 3.17
CA VAL A 249 -21.92 -18.17 3.78
C VAL A 249 -20.94 -17.19 3.15
N THR A 250 -19.69 -17.61 2.98
CA THR A 250 -18.64 -16.81 2.34
C THR A 250 -19.00 -16.50 0.89
N SER A 251 -19.47 -17.49 0.11
CA SER A 251 -19.88 -17.29 -1.27
C SER A 251 -21.05 -16.32 -1.39
N ALA A 252 -22.05 -16.42 -0.48
CA ALA A 252 -23.19 -15.50 -0.45
C ALA A 252 -22.75 -14.06 -0.09
N ALA A 253 -21.86 -13.90 0.88
CA ALA A 253 -21.30 -12.60 1.25
C ALA A 253 -20.52 -11.97 0.08
N LEU A 254 -19.66 -12.73 -0.59
CA LEU A 254 -18.88 -12.26 -1.74
C LEU A 254 -19.77 -11.91 -2.94
N ALA A 255 -20.85 -12.66 -3.17
CA ALA A 255 -21.85 -12.34 -4.17
C ALA A 255 -22.58 -11.03 -3.86
N MET A 256 -22.94 -10.79 -2.59
CA MET A 256 -23.56 -9.53 -2.16
C MET A 256 -22.60 -8.33 -2.33
N LEU A 257 -21.30 -8.54 -2.20
CA LEU A 257 -20.26 -7.54 -2.45
C LEU A 257 -19.91 -7.40 -3.94
N GLU A 258 -20.56 -8.18 -4.80
CA GLU A 258 -20.31 -8.24 -6.24
C GLU A 258 -18.84 -8.55 -6.59
N VAL A 259 -18.14 -9.27 -5.72
CA VAL A 259 -16.79 -9.77 -5.97
C VAL A 259 -16.89 -11.09 -6.74
N ASP A 260 -16.39 -11.12 -7.95
CA ASP A 260 -16.50 -12.28 -8.83
C ASP A 260 -15.48 -13.40 -8.53
N ALA A 261 -15.49 -14.45 -9.35
CA ALA A 261 -14.64 -15.63 -9.16
C ALA A 261 -13.13 -15.35 -9.25
N LEU A 262 -12.70 -14.30 -9.94
CA LEU A 262 -11.32 -13.85 -10.00
C LEU A 262 -10.98 -12.79 -8.95
N GLY A 263 -11.96 -12.33 -8.17
CA GLY A 263 -11.79 -11.24 -7.22
C GLY A 263 -11.97 -9.85 -7.86
N LEU A 264 -12.55 -9.76 -9.07
CA LEU A 264 -12.87 -8.45 -9.66
C LEU A 264 -14.05 -7.81 -8.94
N GLU A 265 -13.89 -6.52 -8.64
CA GLU A 265 -14.93 -5.66 -8.10
C GLU A 265 -15.75 -5.02 -9.22
N PRO A 266 -16.91 -4.39 -8.92
CA PRO A 266 -17.74 -3.74 -9.93
C PRO A 266 -16.98 -2.76 -10.83
N LEU A 267 -16.05 -1.99 -10.26
CA LEU A 267 -15.28 -1.02 -11.02
C LEU A 267 -14.27 -1.68 -11.98
N ASP A 268 -13.64 -2.77 -11.57
CA ASP A 268 -12.74 -3.52 -12.46
C ASP A 268 -13.47 -4.02 -13.70
N ARG A 269 -14.65 -4.62 -13.51
CA ARG A 269 -15.49 -5.10 -14.60
C ARG A 269 -15.95 -3.94 -15.48
N ARG A 270 -16.40 -2.83 -14.87
CA ARG A 270 -16.81 -1.62 -15.61
C ARG A 270 -15.68 -1.02 -16.44
N ILE A 271 -14.43 -1.04 -15.95
CA ILE A 271 -13.25 -0.62 -16.71
C ILE A 271 -13.11 -1.51 -17.97
N LEU A 272 -13.07 -2.83 -17.79
CA LEU A 272 -12.91 -3.78 -18.88
C LEU A 272 -14.08 -3.72 -19.88
N GLU A 273 -15.33 -3.70 -19.41
CA GLU A 273 -16.52 -3.56 -20.23
C GLU A 273 -16.50 -2.26 -21.04
N THR A 274 -16.14 -1.15 -20.41
CA THR A 274 -16.02 0.14 -21.10
C THR A 274 -14.97 0.09 -22.20
N MET A 275 -13.82 -0.48 -21.93
CA MET A 275 -12.77 -0.65 -22.94
C MET A 275 -13.23 -1.53 -24.10
N ILE A 276 -13.91 -2.62 -23.82
CA ILE A 276 -14.36 -3.57 -24.84
C ILE A 276 -15.52 -3.00 -25.65
N LEU A 277 -16.58 -2.53 -24.99
CA LEU A 277 -17.82 -2.14 -25.66
C LEU A 277 -17.75 -0.76 -26.32
N LYS A 278 -17.09 0.23 -25.67
CA LYS A 278 -17.00 1.57 -26.22
C LYS A 278 -15.78 1.80 -27.11
N PHE A 279 -14.65 1.11 -26.80
CA PHE A 279 -13.37 1.35 -27.46
C PHE A 279 -12.82 0.11 -28.20
N ARG A 280 -13.65 -0.89 -28.42
CA ARG A 280 -13.29 -2.13 -29.17
C ARG A 280 -12.03 -2.84 -28.61
N GLY A 281 -11.86 -2.80 -27.29
CA GLY A 281 -10.71 -3.38 -26.59
C GLY A 281 -9.45 -2.52 -26.53
N GLY A 282 -9.46 -1.37 -27.13
CA GLY A 282 -8.33 -0.42 -27.08
C GLY A 282 -7.46 -0.42 -28.35
N PRO A 283 -6.31 0.29 -28.33
CA PRO A 283 -5.70 0.97 -27.18
C PRO A 283 -6.42 2.24 -26.72
N VAL A 284 -6.56 2.44 -25.41
CA VAL A 284 -7.26 3.57 -24.78
C VAL A 284 -6.34 4.27 -23.76
N GLY A 285 -6.34 5.61 -23.77
CA GLY A 285 -5.63 6.41 -22.78
C GLY A 285 -6.26 6.32 -21.38
N LEU A 286 -5.45 6.49 -20.34
CA LEU A 286 -5.91 6.42 -18.93
C LEU A 286 -7.03 7.41 -18.65
N ASP A 287 -6.84 8.70 -19.03
CA ASP A 287 -7.83 9.76 -18.79
C ASP A 287 -9.17 9.50 -19.49
N THR A 288 -9.12 8.86 -20.67
CA THR A 288 -10.33 8.48 -21.41
C THR A 288 -11.10 7.37 -20.68
N ILE A 289 -10.37 6.38 -20.13
CA ILE A 289 -10.98 5.33 -19.31
C ILE A 289 -11.58 5.95 -18.04
N ALA A 290 -10.81 6.75 -17.32
CA ALA A 290 -11.19 7.41 -16.08
C ALA A 290 -12.48 8.24 -16.23
N THR A 291 -12.51 9.12 -17.23
CA THR A 291 -13.70 9.89 -17.57
C THR A 291 -14.89 8.99 -17.90
N SER A 292 -14.66 7.89 -18.63
CA SER A 292 -15.75 7.01 -19.09
C SER A 292 -16.38 6.18 -17.98
N VAL A 293 -15.62 5.90 -16.89
CA VAL A 293 -16.10 5.17 -15.71
C VAL A 293 -16.38 6.08 -14.51
N ALA A 294 -16.23 7.42 -14.68
CA ALA A 294 -16.41 8.44 -13.64
C ALA A 294 -15.54 8.17 -12.40
N GLU A 295 -14.22 7.96 -12.63
CA GLU A 295 -13.24 7.72 -11.58
C GLU A 295 -11.98 8.57 -11.83
N GLU A 296 -11.17 8.79 -10.79
CA GLU A 296 -9.89 9.49 -10.90
C GLU A 296 -8.84 8.62 -11.62
N PRO A 297 -8.03 9.20 -12.54
CA PRO A 297 -6.99 8.45 -13.24
C PRO A 297 -5.99 7.76 -12.30
N GLU A 298 -5.58 8.43 -11.23
CA GLU A 298 -4.66 7.88 -10.23
C GLU A 298 -5.23 6.64 -9.53
N THR A 299 -6.54 6.64 -9.22
CA THR A 299 -7.23 5.49 -8.61
C THR A 299 -7.18 4.28 -9.55
N ILE A 300 -7.44 4.48 -10.84
CA ILE A 300 -7.36 3.39 -11.81
C ILE A 300 -5.93 2.87 -11.91
N GLU A 301 -4.94 3.76 -12.07
CA GLU A 301 -3.55 3.38 -12.28
C GLU A 301 -2.92 2.70 -11.06
N ASP A 302 -3.27 3.14 -9.83
CA ASP A 302 -2.63 2.64 -8.62
C ASP A 302 -3.36 1.46 -7.98
N VAL A 303 -4.69 1.40 -8.10
CA VAL A 303 -5.50 0.40 -7.37
C VAL A 303 -5.99 -0.72 -8.28
N HIS A 304 -6.49 -0.40 -9.47
CA HIS A 304 -7.17 -1.35 -10.36
C HIS A 304 -6.24 -1.94 -11.42
N GLU A 305 -5.51 -1.11 -12.13
CA GLU A 305 -4.64 -1.51 -13.25
C GLU A 305 -3.60 -2.57 -12.87
N PRO A 306 -2.89 -2.49 -11.69
CA PRO A 306 -1.88 -3.49 -11.34
C PRO A 306 -2.42 -4.91 -11.26
N PHE A 307 -3.60 -5.08 -10.69
CA PHE A 307 -4.25 -6.39 -10.61
C PHE A 307 -4.76 -6.87 -11.96
N LEU A 308 -5.37 -5.99 -12.75
CA LEU A 308 -5.83 -6.34 -14.10
C LEU A 308 -4.68 -6.75 -15.04
N ILE A 309 -3.51 -6.13 -14.87
CA ILE A 309 -2.30 -6.51 -15.62
C ILE A 309 -1.76 -7.86 -15.11
N GLN A 310 -1.67 -8.04 -13.79
CA GLN A 310 -1.19 -9.27 -13.18
C GLN A 310 -2.02 -10.49 -13.59
N THR A 311 -3.34 -10.33 -13.64
CA THR A 311 -4.26 -11.40 -14.08
C THR A 311 -4.28 -11.57 -15.59
N GLY A 312 -3.55 -10.73 -16.33
CA GLY A 312 -3.49 -10.77 -17.78
C GLY A 312 -4.77 -10.30 -18.49
N LEU A 313 -5.71 -9.64 -17.76
CA LEU A 313 -6.93 -9.09 -18.33
C LEU A 313 -6.69 -7.78 -19.07
N LEU A 314 -5.66 -7.04 -18.67
CA LEU A 314 -5.26 -5.75 -19.24
C LEU A 314 -3.78 -5.80 -19.66
N ALA A 315 -3.47 -5.21 -20.81
CA ALA A 315 -2.11 -5.00 -21.27
C ALA A 315 -1.82 -3.50 -21.44
N ARG A 316 -0.62 -3.07 -21.02
CA ARG A 316 -0.15 -1.69 -21.21
C ARG A 316 0.72 -1.61 -22.45
N THR A 317 0.40 -0.70 -23.36
CA THR A 317 1.16 -0.46 -24.59
C THR A 317 1.57 1.01 -24.67
N PRO A 318 2.53 1.37 -25.55
CA PRO A 318 2.91 2.79 -25.75
C PRO A 318 1.73 3.67 -26.23
N ARG A 319 0.68 3.08 -26.83
CA ARG A 319 -0.50 3.79 -27.32
C ARG A 319 -1.64 3.86 -26.30
N GLY A 320 -1.54 3.16 -25.18
CA GLY A 320 -2.58 3.07 -24.14
C GLY A 320 -2.82 1.65 -23.65
N ARG A 321 -3.94 1.48 -22.96
CA ARG A 321 -4.36 0.21 -22.35
C ARG A 321 -5.18 -0.60 -23.34
N VAL A 322 -4.98 -1.93 -23.35
CA VAL A 322 -5.67 -2.87 -24.23
C VAL A 322 -6.26 -3.99 -23.38
N ALA A 323 -7.56 -4.26 -23.56
CA ALA A 323 -8.20 -5.44 -22.99
C ALA A 323 -7.74 -6.68 -23.76
N THR A 324 -7.30 -7.71 -23.03
CA THR A 324 -6.78 -8.95 -23.63
C THR A 324 -7.90 -9.90 -24.00
N GLU A 325 -7.59 -10.97 -24.73
CA GLU A 325 -8.55 -12.05 -25.01
C GLU A 325 -9.12 -12.67 -23.73
N LEU A 326 -8.31 -12.74 -22.65
CA LEU A 326 -8.76 -13.23 -21.36
C LEU A 326 -9.87 -12.35 -20.76
N ALA A 327 -9.80 -11.03 -20.94
CA ALA A 327 -10.85 -10.11 -20.48
C ALA A 327 -12.17 -10.35 -21.22
N TYR A 328 -12.14 -10.53 -22.55
CA TYR A 328 -13.34 -10.87 -23.32
C TYR A 328 -13.95 -12.18 -22.84
N ARG A 329 -13.13 -13.22 -22.69
CA ARG A 329 -13.58 -14.55 -22.20
C ARG A 329 -14.18 -14.45 -20.80
N HIS A 330 -13.55 -13.71 -19.90
CA HIS A 330 -14.03 -13.53 -18.52
C HIS A 330 -15.39 -12.85 -18.46
N LEU A 331 -15.60 -11.83 -19.30
CA LEU A 331 -16.88 -11.11 -19.40
C LEU A 331 -17.93 -11.81 -20.28
N GLY A 332 -17.61 -12.98 -20.85
CA GLY A 332 -18.52 -13.69 -21.75
C GLY A 332 -18.75 -12.97 -23.08
N LEU A 333 -17.83 -12.10 -23.49
CA LEU A 333 -17.92 -11.33 -24.73
C LEU A 333 -17.09 -11.97 -25.84
N ALA A 334 -17.53 -11.81 -27.10
CA ALA A 334 -16.78 -12.29 -28.25
C ALA A 334 -15.52 -11.44 -28.47
N ALA A 335 -14.35 -12.07 -28.44
CA ALA A 335 -13.11 -11.41 -28.80
C ALA A 335 -13.12 -11.05 -30.31
N PRO A 336 -12.57 -9.90 -30.73
CA PRO A 336 -12.39 -9.60 -32.13
C PRO A 336 -11.47 -10.65 -32.76
N PRO A 337 -11.64 -10.96 -34.04
CA PRO A 337 -10.72 -11.87 -34.72
C PRO A 337 -9.29 -11.35 -34.59
N PRO A 338 -8.30 -12.24 -34.44
CA PRO A 338 -6.91 -11.81 -34.30
C PRO A 338 -6.55 -10.96 -35.53
N GLY A 339 -6.18 -9.70 -35.25
CA GLY A 339 -5.65 -8.82 -36.28
C GLY A 339 -4.35 -9.41 -36.84
N PRO A 340 -3.87 -8.96 -38.01
CA PRO A 340 -2.62 -9.46 -38.58
C PRO A 340 -1.53 -9.38 -37.53
N LEU A 341 -0.90 -10.53 -37.27
CA LEU A 341 0.08 -10.80 -36.21
C LEU A 341 0.98 -9.60 -35.93
N GLN A 342 0.82 -8.98 -34.78
CA GLN A 342 1.87 -8.18 -34.22
C GLN A 342 2.97 -9.16 -33.80
N GLN A 343 4.03 -9.24 -34.59
CA GLN A 343 5.23 -10.00 -34.28
C GLN A 343 5.74 -9.52 -32.90
N PRO A 344 6.07 -10.45 -31.97
CA PRO A 344 6.75 -10.06 -30.74
C PRO A 344 8.05 -9.39 -31.15
N LEU A 345 8.24 -8.17 -30.69
CA LEU A 345 9.55 -7.50 -30.74
C LEU A 345 10.47 -8.31 -29.82
N LEU A 346 11.43 -8.99 -30.43
CA LEU A 346 12.57 -9.65 -29.79
C LEU A 346 13.41 -8.65 -28.96
#